data_193b271cf2345e5b8c226fca48674296
#
_entry.id   193b271cf2345e5b8c226fca48674296
#
_cell.length_a   1.000
_cell.length_b   1.000
_cell.length_c   1.000
_cell.angle_alpha   90.00
_cell.angle_beta   90.00
_cell.angle_gamma   90.00
#
_symmetry.space_group_name_H-M   'P 1'
#
loop_
_entity.id
_entity.type
_entity.pdbx_description
1 polymer ?
#
loop_
_entity_poly.entity_id
_entity_poly.type
_entity_poly.pdbx_seq_one_letter_code
_entity_poly.pdbx_strand_id
1 'polypeptide(L)'
;VTAGAALAQQRFVGADNTPCKAGAAALGVAEVDAVTGDSTPVSVLGIIAVEAGAAVSRGVAVQSDAQARAVPQSGDGKSCGIALDEAGGEGDVIRILRGV
;
A
#
# COMPACT_ATOMS: atom_id res chain seq x y z
N VAL A 1 -2.62 6.61 -13.52
CA VAL A 1 -1.64 7.65 -13.18
C VAL A 1 -0.38 7.49 -14.01
N THR A 2 0.39 8.55 -14.10
CA THR A 2 1.73 8.48 -14.71
C THR A 2 2.75 8.28 -13.60
N ALA A 3 3.52 7.20 -13.68
CA ALA A 3 4.50 6.87 -12.66
C ALA A 3 5.60 7.93 -12.59
N GLY A 4 5.82 8.48 -11.39
CA GLY A 4 6.90 9.45 -11.12
C GLY A 4 8.22 8.79 -10.77
N ALA A 5 8.20 7.49 -10.51
CA ALA A 5 9.35 6.64 -10.22
C ALA A 5 8.94 5.20 -10.48
N ALA A 6 9.86 4.24 -10.36
CA ALA A 6 9.54 2.83 -10.49
C ALA A 6 8.52 2.44 -9.41
N LEU A 7 7.44 1.77 -9.81
CA LEU A 7 6.39 1.29 -8.91
C LEU A 7 6.37 -0.23 -8.93
N ALA A 8 6.17 -0.85 -7.79
CA ALA A 8 6.06 -2.29 -7.67
C ALA A 8 4.60 -2.70 -7.45
N GLN A 9 4.18 -3.76 -8.11
CA GLN A 9 2.86 -4.35 -7.95
C GLN A 9 2.58 -4.65 -6.47
N GLN A 10 1.34 -4.38 -6.04
CA GLN A 10 0.87 -4.68 -4.68
C GLN A 10 1.58 -3.87 -3.60
N ARG A 11 2.12 -2.70 -3.95
CA ARG A 11 2.69 -1.76 -2.99
C ARG A 11 2.01 -0.41 -3.07
N PHE A 12 2.04 0.32 -1.97
CA PHE A 12 1.39 1.63 -1.89
C PHE A 12 2.06 2.65 -2.79
N VAL A 13 1.23 3.47 -3.42
CA VAL A 13 1.66 4.60 -4.25
C VAL A 13 1.30 5.89 -3.53
N GLY A 14 2.26 6.79 -3.39
CA GLY A 14 2.06 8.08 -2.75
C GLY A 14 1.33 9.08 -3.65
N ALA A 15 0.96 10.22 -3.08
CA ALA A 15 0.21 11.25 -3.80
C ALA A 15 0.97 11.86 -4.97
N ASP A 16 2.29 11.71 -5.00
CA ASP A 16 3.16 12.19 -6.07
C ASP A 16 3.45 11.14 -7.15
N ASN A 17 2.72 10.00 -7.12
CA ASN A 17 2.87 8.88 -8.04
C ASN A 17 4.21 8.16 -7.94
N THR A 18 4.85 8.23 -6.78
CA THR A 18 6.07 7.48 -6.43
C THR A 18 5.75 6.49 -5.32
N PRO A 19 6.63 5.52 -5.02
CA PRO A 19 6.39 4.62 -3.89
C PRO A 19 6.09 5.40 -2.62
N CYS A 20 5.06 4.99 -1.88
CA CYS A 20 4.63 5.69 -0.68
C CYS A 20 5.72 5.63 0.39
N LYS A 21 5.96 6.77 1.05
CA LYS A 21 6.93 6.85 2.14
C LYS A 21 6.35 6.31 3.42
N ALA A 22 7.21 5.96 4.36
CA ALA A 22 6.79 5.43 5.66
C ALA A 22 5.85 6.41 6.37
N GLY A 23 4.67 5.91 6.77
CA GLY A 23 3.67 6.70 7.48
C GLY A 23 2.98 7.79 6.67
N ALA A 24 3.25 7.91 5.37
CA ALA A 24 2.62 8.91 4.51
C ALA A 24 1.24 8.42 4.02
N ALA A 25 0.40 9.37 3.62
CA ALA A 25 -0.87 9.04 3.01
C ALA A 25 -0.64 8.44 1.62
N ALA A 26 -1.33 7.34 1.31
CA ALA A 26 -1.24 6.69 0.02
C ALA A 26 -2.37 7.12 -0.91
N LEU A 27 -2.06 7.31 -2.19
CA LEU A 27 -3.06 7.46 -3.24
C LEU A 27 -3.81 6.15 -3.44
N GLY A 28 -3.09 5.05 -3.46
CA GLY A 28 -3.66 3.72 -3.68
C GLY A 28 -2.56 2.67 -3.71
N VAL A 29 -2.84 1.57 -4.38
CA VAL A 29 -1.92 0.43 -4.53
C VAL A 29 -1.71 0.15 -6.02
N ALA A 30 -0.46 0.01 -6.43
CA ALA A 30 -0.14 -0.29 -7.84
C ALA A 30 -0.65 -1.68 -8.21
N GLU A 31 -1.34 -1.79 -9.34
CA GLU A 31 -1.87 -3.07 -9.83
C GLU A 31 -0.84 -3.84 -10.62
N VAL A 32 0.16 -3.17 -11.16
CA VAL A 32 1.23 -3.77 -11.98
C VAL A 32 2.54 -3.05 -11.68
N ASP A 33 3.66 -3.67 -12.05
CA ASP A 33 4.96 -2.99 -12.03
C ASP A 33 4.98 -1.91 -13.12
N ALA A 34 5.63 -0.80 -12.81
CA ALA A 34 5.76 0.32 -13.75
C ALA A 34 7.12 0.98 -13.59
N VAL A 35 7.62 1.57 -14.68
CA VAL A 35 8.81 2.43 -14.65
C VAL A 35 8.40 3.89 -14.79
N THR A 36 9.32 4.79 -14.47
CA THR A 36 9.09 6.24 -14.56
C THR A 36 8.53 6.61 -15.95
N GLY A 37 7.44 7.36 -15.95
CA GLY A 37 6.79 7.83 -17.18
C GLY A 37 5.70 6.93 -17.72
N ASP A 38 5.59 5.68 -17.22
CA ASP A 38 4.52 4.78 -17.66
C ASP A 38 3.15 5.28 -17.17
N SER A 39 2.14 5.12 -18.03
CA SER A 39 0.76 5.24 -17.61
C SER A 39 0.36 3.91 -16.97
N THR A 40 -0.05 3.94 -15.69
CA THR A 40 -0.23 2.72 -14.92
C THR A 40 -1.51 2.75 -14.09
N PRO A 41 -2.24 1.62 -13.97
CA PRO A 41 -3.42 1.56 -13.12
C PRO A 41 -3.04 1.49 -11.64
N VAL A 42 -3.77 2.23 -10.81
CA VAL A 42 -3.64 2.23 -9.36
C VAL A 42 -5.01 2.00 -8.76
N SER A 43 -5.14 0.98 -7.91
CA SER A 43 -6.38 0.72 -7.18
C SER A 43 -6.49 1.70 -6.02
N VAL A 44 -7.55 2.51 -6.01
CA VAL A 44 -7.71 3.61 -5.04
C VAL A 44 -8.70 3.26 -3.94
N LEU A 45 -9.83 2.63 -4.29
CA LEU A 45 -10.94 2.34 -3.39
C LEU A 45 -11.34 0.87 -3.46
N GLY A 46 -11.99 0.39 -2.41
CA GLY A 46 -12.53 -0.96 -2.35
C GLY A 46 -11.59 -1.96 -1.68
N ILE A 47 -11.72 -3.22 -2.05
CA ILE A 47 -10.90 -4.31 -1.52
C ILE A 47 -9.70 -4.49 -2.45
N ILE A 48 -8.50 -4.32 -1.90
CA ILE A 48 -7.27 -4.25 -2.68
C ILE A 48 -6.23 -5.19 -2.07
N ALA A 49 -5.50 -5.93 -2.90
CA ALA A 49 -4.37 -6.76 -2.46
C ALA A 49 -3.13 -5.89 -2.30
N VAL A 50 -2.40 -6.07 -1.19
CA VAL A 50 -1.17 -5.34 -0.89
C VAL A 50 -0.18 -6.28 -0.20
N GLU A 51 1.12 -6.07 -0.49
CA GLU A 51 2.17 -6.84 0.18
C GLU A 51 2.38 -6.32 1.60
N ALA A 52 2.43 -7.22 2.58
CA ALA A 52 2.71 -6.88 3.97
C ALA A 52 4.22 -6.74 4.20
N GLY A 53 4.61 -5.74 4.98
CA GLY A 53 6.00 -5.53 5.38
C GLY A 53 6.33 -6.06 6.76
N ALA A 54 5.34 -6.58 7.48
CA ALA A 54 5.48 -7.15 8.82
C ALA A 54 4.24 -7.99 9.12
N ALA A 55 4.21 -8.61 10.30
CA ALA A 55 3.01 -9.31 10.76
C ALA A 55 1.87 -8.31 10.94
N VAL A 56 0.70 -8.64 10.42
CA VAL A 56 -0.50 -7.79 10.48
C VAL A 56 -1.65 -8.65 10.96
N SER A 57 -2.41 -8.16 11.94
CA SER A 57 -3.61 -8.83 12.40
C SER A 57 -4.82 -8.37 11.59
N ARG A 58 -5.75 -9.27 11.35
CA ARG A 58 -7.00 -8.97 10.68
C ARG A 58 -7.77 -7.91 11.48
N GLY A 59 -8.31 -6.91 10.79
CA GLY A 59 -9.14 -5.86 11.38
C GLY A 59 -8.37 -4.63 11.86
N VAL A 60 -7.04 -4.63 11.81
CA VAL A 60 -6.25 -3.46 12.21
C VAL A 60 -6.05 -2.51 11.04
N ALA A 61 -5.91 -1.21 11.35
CA ALA A 61 -5.52 -0.23 10.36
C ALA A 61 -4.05 -0.45 9.98
N VAL A 62 -3.74 -0.24 8.71
CA VAL A 62 -2.38 -0.39 8.18
C VAL A 62 -1.86 0.94 7.64
N GLN A 63 -0.54 1.08 7.62
CA GLN A 63 0.14 2.23 7.03
C GLN A 63 1.25 1.72 6.10
N SER A 64 1.81 2.62 5.30
CA SER A 64 2.97 2.30 4.47
C SER A 64 4.23 2.22 5.32
N ASP A 65 5.11 1.27 5.03
CA ASP A 65 6.48 1.26 5.55
C ASP A 65 7.44 1.96 4.56
N ALA A 66 8.74 1.91 4.83
CA ALA A 66 9.73 2.56 3.97
C ALA A 66 9.83 1.93 2.57
N GLN A 67 9.34 0.70 2.40
CA GLN A 67 9.28 0.00 1.11
C GLN A 67 7.88 0.02 0.50
N ALA A 68 6.99 0.89 0.99
CA ALA A 68 5.63 1.04 0.49
C ALA A 68 4.77 -0.22 0.68
N ARG A 69 5.05 -1.03 1.69
CA ARG A 69 4.28 -2.22 2.05
C ARG A 69 3.41 -1.95 3.28
N ALA A 70 2.38 -2.77 3.48
CA ALA A 70 1.45 -2.59 4.59
C ALA A 70 2.03 -3.11 5.90
N VAL A 71 2.05 -2.26 6.93
CA VAL A 71 2.40 -2.62 8.30
C VAL A 71 1.33 -2.08 9.24
N PRO A 72 1.21 -2.60 10.49
CA PRO A 72 0.25 -2.03 11.42
C PRO A 72 0.48 -0.55 11.64
N GLN A 73 -0.60 0.24 11.65
CA GLN A 73 -0.51 1.67 11.91
C GLN A 73 0.01 1.92 13.31
N SER A 74 0.92 2.89 13.45
CA SER A 74 1.46 3.30 14.74
C SER A 74 1.85 4.78 14.70
N GLY A 75 1.87 5.43 15.88
CA GLY A 75 2.28 6.82 16.02
C GLY A 75 1.47 7.76 15.12
N ASP A 76 2.16 8.63 14.41
CA ASP A 76 1.56 9.63 13.53
C ASP A 76 1.36 9.14 12.09
N GLY A 77 1.60 7.86 11.83
CA GLY A 77 1.41 7.29 10.49
C GLY A 77 -0.02 7.39 10.01
N LYS A 78 -0.20 7.68 8.71
CA LYS A 78 -1.52 7.80 8.11
C LYS A 78 -2.05 6.42 7.77
N SER A 79 -3.31 6.14 8.16
CA SER A 79 -3.96 4.88 7.78
C SER A 79 -4.16 4.83 6.28
N CYS A 80 -3.75 3.71 5.67
CA CYS A 80 -3.94 3.46 4.24
C CYS A 80 -5.04 2.45 3.98
N GLY A 81 -5.68 1.93 5.01
CA GLY A 81 -6.78 0.98 4.91
C GLY A 81 -6.88 0.11 6.15
N ILE A 82 -7.79 -0.86 6.10
CA ILE A 82 -8.02 -1.81 7.20
C ILE A 82 -7.74 -3.22 6.67
N ALA A 83 -6.93 -4.00 7.38
CA ALA A 83 -6.60 -5.36 6.98
C ALA A 83 -7.81 -6.28 7.04
N LEU A 84 -8.09 -6.97 5.95
CA LEU A 84 -9.16 -7.99 5.88
C LEU A 84 -8.61 -9.40 6.09
N ASP A 85 -7.30 -9.57 5.94
CA ASP A 85 -6.61 -10.84 6.14
C ASP A 85 -5.49 -10.65 7.15
N GLU A 86 -5.04 -11.76 7.74
CA GLU A 86 -3.87 -11.78 8.61
C GLU A 86 -2.62 -12.01 7.76
N ALA A 87 -1.55 -11.27 8.06
CA ALA A 87 -0.22 -11.53 7.51
C ALA A 87 0.66 -12.15 8.59
N GLY A 88 1.30 -13.27 8.29
CA GLY A 88 2.23 -13.93 9.21
C GLY A 88 3.57 -13.23 9.30
N GLY A 89 3.91 -12.39 8.33
CA GLY A 89 5.17 -11.65 8.30
C GLY A 89 5.40 -10.98 6.97
N GLU A 90 6.61 -10.47 6.80
CA GLU A 90 7.05 -9.79 5.60
C GLU A 90 6.88 -10.66 4.35
N GLY A 91 6.35 -10.06 3.29
CA GLY A 91 6.19 -10.70 1.98
C GLY A 91 4.84 -11.34 1.76
N ASP A 92 4.02 -11.51 2.80
CA ASP A 92 2.67 -12.03 2.61
C ASP A 92 1.80 -10.99 1.89
N VAL A 93 0.91 -11.46 1.02
CA VAL A 93 -0.06 -10.60 0.36
C VAL A 93 -1.38 -10.71 1.09
N ILE A 94 -1.92 -9.57 1.50
CA ILE A 94 -3.20 -9.49 2.21
C ILE A 94 -4.15 -8.56 1.47
N ARG A 95 -5.45 -8.70 1.75
CA ARG A 95 -6.45 -7.76 1.26
C ARG A 95 -6.67 -6.68 2.30
N ILE A 96 -6.85 -5.45 1.84
CA ILE A 96 -7.21 -4.32 2.70
C ILE A 96 -8.46 -3.67 2.14
N LEU A 97 -9.21 -2.98 3.01
CA LEU A 97 -10.39 -2.21 2.63
C LEU A 97 -10.04 -0.72 2.67
N ARG A 98 -10.27 -0.03 1.57
CA ARG A 98 -10.06 1.41 1.44
C ARG A 98 -11.34 2.14 1.06
N GLY A 99 -11.42 3.42 1.43
CA GLY A 99 -12.50 4.28 0.99
C GLY A 99 -13.77 4.15 1.80
N VAL A 100 -13.68 3.73 3.02
CA VAL A 100 -14.82 3.56 3.93
C VAL A 100 -14.87 4.70 4.92
#